data_003bd6cf49318d23fd4ff0643e259b57
#
_entry.id   003bd6cf49318d23fd4ff0643e259b57
#
_cell.length_a   1.000
_cell.length_b   1.000
_cell.length_c   1.000
_cell.angle_alpha   90.00
_cell.angle_beta   90.00
_cell.angle_gamma   90.00
#
_symmetry.space_group_name_H-M   'P 1'
#
loop_
_entity.id
_entity.type
_entity.pdbx_description
1 polymer ?
#
loop_
_entity_poly.entity_id
_entity_poly.type
_entity_poly.pdbx_seq_one_letter_code
_entity_poly.pdbx_strand_id
1 'polypeptide(L)'
;MPELPEVETVARGLQREIAGRSILSVAVGKSDFIDDPALLEKELPGRKIRAVERYGKFLLLRLANREKGEAPEPESALLVHLGMTGLLMPRPGREPPAKHTHVVMQLDDGRELRYIDARRFGRMAYLSGAGLQTELRRFGVDPLETRLEEFTQSIHRRRARIKALLLDQHVLRGVGNIYADESLWKAKIHPAHLG
;
A
#
# COMPACT_ATOMS: atom_id res chain seq x y z
N MET A 1 1.20 11.63 8.32
CA MET A 1 1.03 10.26 7.77
C MET A 1 0.73 10.42 6.30
N PRO A 2 1.43 9.73 5.40
CA PRO A 2 1.10 9.77 3.99
C PRO A 2 -0.37 9.40 3.76
N GLU A 3 -1.09 10.26 3.07
CA GLU A 3 -2.47 10.04 2.63
C GLU A 3 -2.47 9.70 1.14
N LEU A 4 -3.62 9.68 0.50
CA LEU A 4 -3.78 9.28 -0.89
C LEU A 4 -2.79 9.93 -1.87
N PRO A 5 -2.61 11.28 -1.91
CA PRO A 5 -1.74 11.91 -2.90
C PRO A 5 -0.26 11.58 -2.72
N GLU A 6 0.20 11.49 -1.47
CA GLU A 6 1.60 11.15 -1.19
C GLU A 6 1.87 9.69 -1.57
N VAL A 7 0.94 8.77 -1.24
CA VAL A 7 1.08 7.35 -1.61
C VAL A 7 1.00 7.18 -3.13
N GLU A 8 0.15 7.93 -3.82
CA GLU A 8 0.08 7.94 -5.30
C GLU A 8 1.41 8.37 -5.91
N THR A 9 2.02 9.43 -5.37
CA THR A 9 3.32 9.92 -5.85
C THR A 9 4.40 8.86 -5.69
N VAL A 10 4.45 8.19 -4.54
CA VAL A 10 5.40 7.09 -4.29
C VAL A 10 5.13 5.91 -5.23
N ALA A 11 3.86 5.51 -5.39
CA ALA A 11 3.49 4.40 -6.28
C ALA A 11 3.93 4.65 -7.73
N ARG A 12 3.68 5.86 -8.25
CA ARG A 12 4.12 6.24 -9.61
C ARG A 12 5.63 6.28 -9.76
N GLY A 13 6.35 6.74 -8.74
CA GLY A 13 7.81 6.70 -8.72
C GLY A 13 8.32 5.27 -8.79
N LEU A 14 7.87 4.43 -7.89
CA LEU A 14 8.24 3.02 -7.83
C LEU A 14 7.84 2.26 -9.11
N GLN A 15 6.65 2.51 -9.67
CA GLN A 15 6.21 1.90 -10.93
C GLN A 15 7.25 2.09 -12.05
N ARG A 16 7.80 3.29 -12.19
CA ARG A 16 8.82 3.60 -13.23
C ARG A 16 10.15 2.92 -12.96
N GLU A 17 10.51 2.75 -11.69
CA GLU A 17 11.83 2.30 -11.29
C GLU A 17 11.95 0.78 -11.15
N ILE A 18 10.91 0.10 -10.67
CA ILE A 18 10.99 -1.32 -10.29
C ILE A 18 9.98 -2.22 -10.99
N ALA A 19 9.04 -1.69 -11.77
CA ALA A 19 8.17 -2.57 -12.56
C ALA A 19 8.99 -3.38 -13.55
N GLY A 20 8.69 -4.67 -13.66
CA GLY A 20 9.43 -5.60 -14.48
C GLY A 20 10.67 -6.20 -13.81
N ARG A 21 11.08 -5.77 -12.62
CA ARG A 21 12.20 -6.34 -11.87
C ARG A 21 11.79 -7.60 -11.12
N SER A 22 12.72 -8.55 -11.02
CA SER A 22 12.54 -9.78 -10.25
C SER A 22 13.19 -9.64 -8.87
N ILE A 23 12.52 -10.13 -7.84
CA ILE A 23 13.04 -10.20 -6.47
C ILE A 23 13.88 -11.46 -6.36
N LEU A 24 15.17 -11.32 -6.08
CA LEU A 24 16.10 -12.45 -5.96
C LEU A 24 16.12 -13.05 -4.56
N SER A 25 16.10 -12.17 -3.55
CA SER A 25 16.08 -12.57 -2.15
C SER A 25 15.42 -11.51 -1.29
N VAL A 26 15.02 -11.89 -0.08
CA VAL A 26 14.44 -11.00 0.93
C VAL A 26 15.15 -11.24 2.24
N ALA A 27 15.52 -10.18 2.92
CA ALA A 27 16.05 -10.21 4.28
C ALA A 27 15.17 -9.34 5.17
N VAL A 28 14.68 -9.92 6.26
CA VAL A 28 13.85 -9.25 7.26
C VAL A 28 14.65 -9.03 8.54
N GLY A 29 14.74 -7.78 8.97
CA GLY A 29 15.32 -7.41 10.26
C GLY A 29 14.26 -7.43 11.36
N LYS A 30 13.76 -6.26 11.77
CA LYS A 30 12.63 -6.19 12.71
C LYS A 30 11.31 -6.40 11.96
N SER A 31 10.43 -7.22 12.52
CA SER A 31 9.26 -7.77 11.84
C SER A 31 7.91 -7.47 12.50
N ASP A 32 7.89 -6.69 13.56
CA ASP A 32 6.68 -6.38 14.36
C ASP A 32 5.55 -5.66 13.58
N PHE A 33 5.83 -5.20 12.37
CA PHE A 33 4.88 -4.58 11.44
C PHE A 33 4.60 -5.46 10.20
N ILE A 34 5.13 -6.67 10.15
CA ILE A 34 4.92 -7.64 9.05
C ILE A 34 3.95 -8.71 9.54
N ASP A 35 2.87 -8.93 8.80
CA ASP A 35 1.82 -9.88 9.17
C ASP A 35 2.36 -11.31 9.31
N ASP A 36 3.20 -11.75 8.35
CA ASP A 36 3.90 -13.03 8.38
C ASP A 36 5.29 -12.89 7.72
N PRO A 37 6.35 -12.69 8.52
CA PRO A 37 7.70 -12.53 8.00
C PRO A 37 8.24 -13.76 7.28
N ALA A 38 7.94 -14.97 7.79
CA ALA A 38 8.40 -16.21 7.18
C ALA A 38 7.74 -16.45 5.81
N LEU A 39 6.46 -16.14 5.69
CA LEU A 39 5.74 -16.18 4.42
C LEU A 39 6.32 -15.17 3.42
N LEU A 40 6.66 -13.98 3.89
CA LEU A 40 7.27 -12.94 3.06
C LEU A 40 8.60 -13.41 2.47
N GLU A 41 9.49 -13.95 3.32
CA GLU A 41 10.81 -14.46 2.91
C GLU A 41 10.71 -15.70 2.00
N LYS A 42 9.68 -16.52 2.16
CA LYS A 42 9.43 -17.71 1.34
C LYS A 42 8.84 -17.35 -0.03
N GLU A 43 7.87 -16.44 -0.04
CA GLU A 43 7.01 -16.24 -1.22
C GLU A 43 7.49 -15.15 -2.19
N LEU A 44 8.25 -14.16 -1.74
CA LEU A 44 8.72 -13.08 -2.62
C LEU A 44 9.89 -13.47 -3.54
N PRO A 45 10.90 -14.29 -3.11
CA PRO A 45 12.01 -14.66 -3.99
C PRO A 45 11.53 -15.39 -5.24
N GLY A 46 12.11 -15.00 -6.38
CA GLY A 46 11.77 -15.54 -7.71
C GLY A 46 10.53 -14.92 -8.35
N ARG A 47 9.83 -14.00 -7.67
CA ARG A 47 8.69 -13.30 -8.26
C ARG A 47 9.12 -12.00 -8.96
N LYS A 48 8.45 -11.70 -10.07
CA LYS A 48 8.61 -10.46 -10.81
C LYS A 48 7.57 -9.43 -10.36
N ILE A 49 7.98 -8.20 -10.11
CA ILE A 49 7.08 -7.08 -9.83
C ILE A 49 6.41 -6.68 -11.14
N ARG A 50 5.15 -7.03 -11.29
CA ARG A 50 4.37 -6.77 -12.50
C ARG A 50 3.95 -5.30 -12.61
N ALA A 51 3.47 -4.76 -11.49
CA ALA A 51 3.03 -3.37 -11.38
C ALA A 51 3.14 -2.89 -9.94
N VAL A 52 3.28 -1.58 -9.77
CA VAL A 52 3.15 -0.89 -8.47
C VAL A 52 1.99 0.09 -8.56
N GLU A 53 0.98 -0.14 -7.75
CA GLU A 53 -0.26 0.63 -7.74
C GLU A 53 -0.50 1.22 -6.35
N ARG A 54 -1.33 2.25 -6.28
CA ARG A 54 -1.88 2.72 -5.01
C ARG A 54 -3.23 2.02 -4.73
N TYR A 55 -3.43 1.62 -3.50
CA TYR A 55 -4.73 1.15 -3.02
C TYR A 55 -5.07 1.84 -1.69
N GLY A 56 -5.82 2.94 -1.77
CA GLY A 56 -6.04 3.82 -0.62
C GLY A 56 -4.73 4.43 -0.10
N LYS A 57 -4.34 4.07 1.13
CA LYS A 57 -3.06 4.47 1.75
C LYS A 57 -1.97 3.39 1.64
N PHE A 58 -2.22 2.35 0.87
CA PHE A 58 -1.27 1.26 0.63
C PHE A 58 -0.60 1.39 -0.73
N LEU A 59 0.64 0.96 -0.79
CA LEU A 59 1.29 0.54 -2.03
C LEU A 59 0.94 -0.92 -2.26
N LEU A 60 0.52 -1.27 -3.46
CA LEU A 60 0.19 -2.62 -3.89
C LEU A 60 1.17 -3.01 -5.01
N LEU A 61 2.14 -3.84 -4.66
CA LEU A 61 3.08 -4.40 -5.62
C LEU A 61 2.47 -5.71 -6.16
N ARG A 62 1.90 -5.66 -7.36
CA ARG A 62 1.37 -6.85 -8.06
C ARG A 62 2.53 -7.75 -8.47
N LEU A 63 2.44 -9.01 -8.15
CA LEU A 63 3.49 -9.99 -8.42
C LEU A 63 3.06 -10.93 -9.53
N ALA A 64 3.97 -11.22 -10.47
CA ALA A 64 3.78 -12.28 -11.44
C ALA A 64 4.06 -13.64 -10.79
N ASN A 65 3.50 -14.68 -11.38
CA ASN A 65 3.80 -16.05 -10.99
C ASN A 65 5.29 -16.36 -11.22
N ARG A 66 5.81 -17.32 -10.46
CA ARG A 66 7.17 -17.84 -10.68
C ARG A 66 7.24 -18.52 -12.04
N GLU A 67 8.32 -18.30 -12.79
CA GLU A 67 8.49 -18.80 -14.17
C GLU A 67 8.53 -20.33 -14.29
N LYS A 68 8.63 -21.06 -13.16
CA LYS A 68 8.85 -22.53 -13.12
C LYS A 68 7.64 -23.35 -12.62
N GLY A 69 6.44 -22.80 -12.59
CA GLY A 69 5.25 -23.54 -12.14
C GLY A 69 4.45 -24.10 -13.31
N GLU A 70 4.15 -25.41 -13.29
CA GLU A 70 3.30 -26.06 -14.30
C GLU A 70 1.82 -25.67 -14.19
N ALA A 71 1.41 -25.11 -13.06
CA ALA A 71 0.02 -24.68 -12.81
C ALA A 71 -0.08 -23.15 -12.67
N PRO A 72 -1.19 -22.53 -13.11
CA PRO A 72 -1.43 -21.10 -12.89
C PRO A 72 -1.56 -20.83 -11.40
N GLU A 73 -0.62 -20.03 -10.85
CA GLU A 73 -0.71 -19.56 -9.47
C GLU A 73 -1.79 -18.47 -9.35
N PRO A 74 -2.48 -18.38 -8.20
CA PRO A 74 -3.42 -17.29 -7.96
C PRO A 74 -2.70 -15.94 -7.94
N GLU A 75 -3.41 -14.89 -8.31
CA GLU A 75 -2.91 -13.52 -8.23
C GLU A 75 -2.33 -13.24 -6.83
N SER A 76 -1.16 -12.63 -6.77
CA SER A 76 -0.49 -12.29 -5.53
C SER A 76 0.05 -10.87 -5.53
N ALA A 77 0.17 -10.30 -4.34
CA ALA A 77 0.69 -8.95 -4.16
C ALA A 77 1.40 -8.79 -2.80
N LEU A 78 2.35 -7.86 -2.78
CA LEU A 78 2.88 -7.30 -1.55
C LEU A 78 2.14 -6.00 -1.25
N LEU A 79 1.43 -5.97 -0.13
CA LEU A 79 0.71 -4.81 0.39
C LEU A 79 1.61 -4.09 1.39
N VAL A 80 1.85 -2.79 1.20
CA VAL A 80 2.72 -1.98 2.07
C VAL A 80 2.02 -0.71 2.50
N HIS A 81 1.80 -0.54 3.80
CA HIS A 81 1.37 0.70 4.42
C HIS A 81 2.59 1.43 4.98
N LEU A 82 2.79 2.68 4.59
CA LEU A 82 3.99 3.43 4.98
C LEU A 82 3.93 3.97 6.43
N GLY A 83 2.80 3.86 7.09
CA GLY A 83 2.64 4.42 8.45
C GLY A 83 2.83 5.93 8.46
N MET A 84 3.69 6.42 9.33
CA MET A 84 3.99 7.86 9.44
C MET A 84 5.37 8.22 8.89
N THR A 85 6.33 7.30 8.97
CA THR A 85 7.75 7.54 8.67
C THR A 85 8.33 6.47 7.73
N GLY A 86 7.50 5.53 7.27
CA GLY A 86 7.93 4.47 6.38
C GLY A 86 8.26 5.00 4.99
N LEU A 87 9.36 4.48 4.44
CA LEU A 87 9.84 4.74 3.10
C LEU A 87 10.09 3.41 2.42
N LEU A 88 9.57 3.24 1.21
CA LEU A 88 9.90 2.13 0.33
C LEU A 88 10.59 2.71 -0.90
N MET A 89 11.87 2.36 -1.10
CA MET A 89 12.68 2.96 -2.15
C MET A 89 13.76 2.03 -2.68
N PRO A 90 14.05 2.06 -4.00
CA PRO A 90 15.20 1.38 -4.56
C PRO A 90 16.50 2.11 -4.20
N ARG A 91 17.54 1.35 -3.91
CA ARG A 91 18.90 1.83 -3.61
C ARG A 91 19.93 0.95 -4.30
N PRO A 92 21.11 1.48 -4.67
CA PRO A 92 22.21 0.64 -5.11
C PRO A 92 22.58 -0.38 -4.02
N GLY A 93 22.72 -1.68 -4.38
CA GLY A 93 23.04 -2.73 -3.41
C GLY A 93 24.40 -2.60 -2.72
N ARG A 94 25.32 -1.80 -3.31
CA ARG A 94 26.63 -1.48 -2.74
C ARG A 94 26.57 -0.42 -1.61
N GLU A 95 25.48 0.32 -1.49
CA GLU A 95 25.32 1.29 -0.42
C GLU A 95 24.97 0.58 0.90
N PRO A 96 25.63 0.90 2.02
CA PRO A 96 25.27 0.31 3.30
C PRO A 96 23.82 0.65 3.66
N PRO A 97 23.07 -0.28 4.28
CA PRO A 97 21.69 -0.02 4.71
C PRO A 97 21.66 1.17 5.69
N ALA A 98 20.71 2.07 5.47
CA ALA A 98 20.45 3.18 6.37
C ALA A 98 19.95 2.67 7.74
N LYS A 99 20.14 3.47 8.79
CA LYS A 99 19.53 3.18 10.10
C LYS A 99 18.01 2.99 9.93
N HIS A 100 17.45 2.02 10.64
CA HIS A 100 16.04 1.65 10.56
C HIS A 100 15.57 1.00 9.23
N THR A 101 16.50 0.48 8.43
CA THR A 101 16.17 -0.44 7.33
C THR A 101 15.74 -1.78 7.93
N HIS A 102 14.52 -2.20 7.65
CA HIS A 102 13.92 -3.40 8.25
C HIS A 102 13.62 -4.51 7.25
N VAL A 103 13.41 -4.17 5.98
CA VAL A 103 13.27 -5.16 4.90
C VAL A 103 14.15 -4.73 3.74
N VAL A 104 14.90 -5.69 3.21
CA VAL A 104 15.74 -5.54 2.02
C VAL A 104 15.36 -6.61 1.02
N MET A 105 14.92 -6.21 -0.14
CA MET A 105 14.61 -7.10 -1.27
C MET A 105 15.64 -6.87 -2.37
N GLN A 106 16.49 -7.86 -2.65
CA GLN A 106 17.46 -7.81 -3.75
C GLN A 106 16.74 -7.90 -5.09
N LEU A 107 17.05 -7.00 -6.01
CA LEU A 107 16.49 -6.99 -7.37
C LEU A 107 17.49 -7.56 -8.38
N ASP A 108 16.98 -8.01 -9.52
CA ASP A 108 17.76 -8.62 -10.61
C ASP A 108 18.71 -7.66 -11.33
N ASP A 109 18.60 -6.35 -11.08
CA ASP A 109 19.46 -5.31 -11.65
C ASP A 109 20.58 -4.82 -10.71
N GLY A 110 20.78 -5.52 -9.58
CA GLY A 110 21.81 -5.18 -8.57
C GLY A 110 21.41 -4.08 -7.60
N ARG A 111 20.18 -3.56 -7.70
CA ARG A 111 19.60 -2.67 -6.70
C ARG A 111 18.88 -3.46 -5.61
N GLU A 112 18.57 -2.76 -4.54
CA GLU A 112 17.77 -3.26 -3.43
C GLU A 112 16.54 -2.39 -3.26
N LEU A 113 15.36 -2.99 -3.13
CA LEU A 113 14.17 -2.30 -2.66
C LEU A 113 14.16 -2.37 -1.14
N ARG A 114 14.37 -1.23 -0.48
CA ARG A 114 14.51 -1.14 0.98
C ARG A 114 13.29 -0.51 1.62
N TYR A 115 12.79 -1.15 2.70
CA TYR A 115 11.80 -0.55 3.58
C TYR A 115 12.49 -0.01 4.84
N ILE A 116 12.34 1.29 5.07
CA ILE A 116 12.97 2.04 6.15
C ILE A 116 11.86 2.69 6.97
N ASP A 117 11.79 2.44 8.29
CA ASP A 117 10.77 3.03 9.15
C ASP A 117 11.26 3.18 10.60
N ALA A 118 11.59 4.40 11.00
CA ALA A 118 12.09 4.68 12.34
C ALA A 118 11.07 4.37 13.45
N ARG A 119 9.77 4.51 13.16
CA ARG A 119 8.68 4.32 14.13
C ARG A 119 8.02 2.96 14.06
N ARG A 120 8.18 2.25 12.94
CA ARG A 120 7.56 0.94 12.66
C ARG A 120 6.03 0.93 12.80
N PHE A 121 5.40 2.03 12.35
CA PHE A 121 3.94 2.16 12.30
C PHE A 121 3.36 1.78 10.94
N GLY A 122 4.19 1.25 10.07
CA GLY A 122 3.75 0.68 8.81
C GLY A 122 3.09 -0.69 8.98
N ARG A 123 2.73 -1.28 7.85
CA ARG A 123 2.30 -2.68 7.76
C ARG A 123 2.80 -3.25 6.45
N MET A 124 3.23 -4.48 6.45
CA MET A 124 3.62 -5.21 5.26
C MET A 124 3.00 -6.60 5.27
N ALA A 125 2.37 -7.00 4.17
CA ALA A 125 1.72 -8.29 4.05
C ALA A 125 1.88 -8.86 2.63
N TYR A 126 2.29 -10.12 2.52
CA TYR A 126 2.14 -10.88 1.29
C TYR A 126 0.75 -11.51 1.28
N LEU A 127 0.02 -11.31 0.21
CA LEU A 127 -1.35 -11.80 0.04
C LEU A 127 -1.50 -12.48 -1.32
N SER A 128 -2.28 -13.55 -1.39
CA SER A 128 -2.57 -14.25 -2.64
C SER A 128 -4.00 -14.77 -2.71
N GLY A 129 -4.50 -14.98 -3.91
CA GLY A 129 -5.80 -15.56 -4.19
C GLY A 129 -6.95 -14.93 -3.42
N ALA A 130 -7.74 -15.77 -2.75
CA ALA A 130 -8.90 -15.33 -1.99
C ALA A 130 -8.54 -14.39 -0.83
N GLY A 131 -7.37 -14.55 -0.21
CA GLY A 131 -6.88 -13.68 0.86
C GLY A 131 -6.65 -12.25 0.36
N LEU A 132 -6.02 -12.09 -0.80
CA LEU A 132 -5.83 -10.79 -1.44
C LEU A 132 -7.19 -10.14 -1.75
N GLN A 133 -8.09 -10.87 -2.39
CA GLN A 133 -9.42 -10.35 -2.74
C GLN A 133 -10.23 -9.96 -1.48
N THR A 134 -10.15 -10.75 -0.42
CA THR A 134 -10.83 -10.47 0.84
C THR A 134 -10.29 -9.20 1.48
N GLU A 135 -8.98 -9.02 1.52
CA GLU A 135 -8.36 -7.81 2.09
C GLU A 135 -8.75 -6.56 1.27
N LEU A 136 -8.66 -6.61 -0.06
CA LEU A 136 -9.00 -5.47 -0.90
C LEU A 136 -10.49 -5.08 -0.80
N ARG A 137 -11.41 -6.04 -0.69
CA ARG A 137 -12.86 -5.78 -0.56
C ARG A 137 -13.26 -5.10 0.76
N ARG A 138 -12.37 -5.08 1.77
CA ARG A 138 -12.64 -4.39 3.04
C ARG A 138 -12.66 -2.87 2.90
N PHE A 139 -12.04 -2.35 1.84
CA PHE A 139 -11.91 -0.91 1.62
C PHE A 139 -13.05 -0.37 0.76
N GLY A 140 -13.46 0.86 1.07
CA GLY A 140 -14.48 1.59 0.33
C GLY A 140 -14.00 2.08 -1.04
N VAL A 141 -14.78 2.97 -1.62
CA VAL A 141 -14.50 3.52 -2.96
C VAL A 141 -13.28 4.43 -2.96
N ASP A 142 -12.62 4.52 -4.11
CA ASP A 142 -11.51 5.45 -4.31
C ASP A 142 -12.04 6.83 -4.67
N PRO A 143 -11.67 7.90 -3.94
CA PRO A 143 -12.19 9.24 -4.21
C PRO A 143 -11.79 9.83 -5.57
N LEU A 144 -10.73 9.30 -6.20
CA LEU A 144 -10.30 9.74 -7.54
C LEU A 144 -11.01 9.01 -8.68
N GLU A 145 -11.62 7.86 -8.40
CA GLU A 145 -12.22 6.98 -9.40
C GLU A 145 -13.74 6.89 -9.26
N THR A 146 -14.27 7.23 -8.07
CA THR A 146 -15.71 7.10 -7.78
C THR A 146 -16.52 8.21 -8.44
N ARG A 147 -17.73 7.89 -8.85
CA ARG A 147 -18.71 8.86 -9.33
C ARG A 147 -19.40 9.56 -8.16
N LEU A 148 -19.91 10.77 -8.41
CA LEU A 148 -20.61 11.55 -7.38
C LEU A 148 -21.78 10.78 -6.77
N GLU A 149 -22.52 10.06 -7.58
CA GLU A 149 -23.68 9.26 -7.16
C GLU A 149 -23.28 8.14 -6.20
N GLU A 150 -22.19 7.41 -6.51
CA GLU A 150 -21.65 6.34 -5.66
C GLU A 150 -21.13 6.89 -4.34
N PHE A 151 -20.39 8.01 -4.40
CA PHE A 151 -19.91 8.72 -3.22
C PHE A 151 -21.08 9.15 -2.34
N THR A 152 -22.09 9.80 -2.91
CA THR A 152 -23.29 10.25 -2.19
C THR A 152 -24.02 9.08 -1.53
N GLN A 153 -24.21 7.96 -2.25
CA GLN A 153 -24.84 6.77 -1.70
C GLN A 153 -24.04 6.14 -0.56
N SER A 154 -22.70 6.20 -0.63
CA SER A 154 -21.83 5.65 0.41
C SER A 154 -21.92 6.42 1.72
N ILE A 155 -22.29 7.70 1.67
CA ILE A 155 -22.42 8.60 2.82
C ILE A 155 -23.85 8.65 3.36
N HIS A 156 -24.85 8.88 2.50
CA HIS A 156 -26.25 9.13 2.91
C HIS A 156 -26.92 8.01 3.73
N ARG A 157 -26.39 6.81 3.70
CA ARG A 157 -26.94 5.68 4.47
C ARG A 157 -26.38 5.55 5.89
N ARG A 158 -25.49 6.46 6.27
CA ARG A 158 -24.74 6.34 7.55
C ARG A 158 -25.02 7.53 8.46
N ARG A 159 -25.64 7.27 9.62
CA ARG A 159 -25.87 8.29 10.64
C ARG A 159 -24.58 8.56 11.44
N ALA A 160 -23.62 9.24 10.81
CA ALA A 160 -22.36 9.61 11.45
C ALA A 160 -21.94 11.03 11.02
N ARG A 161 -21.01 11.63 11.76
CA ARG A 161 -20.45 12.95 11.40
C ARG A 161 -19.69 12.83 10.08
N ILE A 162 -19.86 13.81 9.21
CA ILE A 162 -19.28 13.79 7.85
C ILE A 162 -17.76 13.58 7.88
N LYS A 163 -17.02 14.23 8.78
CA LYS A 163 -15.58 14.01 8.90
C LYS A 163 -15.25 12.56 9.28
N ALA A 164 -16.02 11.93 10.16
CA ALA A 164 -15.80 10.54 10.52
C ALA A 164 -16.03 9.59 9.33
N LEU A 165 -17.03 9.89 8.49
CA LEU A 165 -17.29 9.13 7.27
C LEU A 165 -16.17 9.28 6.25
N LEU A 166 -15.63 10.50 6.07
CA LEU A 166 -14.48 10.72 5.17
C LEU A 166 -13.21 10.02 5.63
N LEU A 167 -13.04 9.82 6.95
CA LEU A 167 -11.88 9.13 7.54
C LEU A 167 -12.02 7.61 7.54
N ASP A 168 -13.24 7.09 7.43
CA ASP A 168 -13.51 5.65 7.43
C ASP A 168 -13.04 5.02 6.11
N GLN A 169 -11.97 4.26 6.17
CA GLN A 169 -11.37 3.59 5.01
C GLN A 169 -12.30 2.54 4.38
N HIS A 170 -13.35 2.09 5.07
CA HIS A 170 -14.40 1.22 4.54
C HIS A 170 -15.47 2.00 3.75
N VAL A 171 -15.48 3.31 3.86
CA VAL A 171 -16.35 4.23 3.09
C VAL A 171 -15.59 4.83 1.94
N LEU A 172 -14.45 5.44 2.25
CA LEU A 172 -13.63 6.20 1.31
C LEU A 172 -12.15 5.91 1.56
N ARG A 173 -11.55 5.07 0.73
CA ARG A 173 -10.15 4.68 0.93
C ARG A 173 -9.17 5.79 0.55
N GLY A 174 -8.18 6.01 1.38
CA GLY A 174 -7.06 6.90 1.10
C GLY A 174 -7.15 8.29 1.74
N VAL A 175 -8.34 8.77 2.07
CA VAL A 175 -8.50 10.06 2.75
C VAL A 175 -8.08 9.95 4.21
N GLY A 176 -7.32 10.93 4.67
CA GLY A 176 -6.93 11.09 6.07
C GLY A 176 -7.33 12.45 6.61
N ASN A 177 -6.76 12.84 7.75
CA ASN A 177 -7.15 14.07 8.45
C ASN A 177 -6.92 15.32 7.61
N ILE A 178 -5.80 15.40 6.89
CA ILE A 178 -5.43 16.60 6.11
C ILE A 178 -6.46 16.81 5.00
N TYR A 179 -6.66 15.80 4.16
CA TYR A 179 -7.58 15.93 3.02
C TYR A 179 -9.06 15.94 3.42
N ALA A 180 -9.44 15.33 4.54
CA ALA A 180 -10.79 15.47 5.09
C ALA A 180 -11.05 16.94 5.52
N ASP A 181 -10.13 17.56 6.26
CA ASP A 181 -10.29 18.94 6.70
C ASP A 181 -10.25 19.93 5.53
N GLU A 182 -9.33 19.78 4.59
CA GLU A 182 -9.23 20.62 3.39
C GLU A 182 -10.50 20.53 2.52
N SER A 183 -11.01 19.32 2.33
CA SER A 183 -12.23 19.08 1.55
C SER A 183 -13.45 19.73 2.20
N LEU A 184 -13.63 19.56 3.50
CA LEU A 184 -14.74 20.14 4.26
C LEU A 184 -14.64 21.66 4.31
N TRP A 185 -13.44 22.20 4.50
CA TRP A 185 -13.18 23.64 4.46
C TRP A 185 -13.55 24.23 3.09
N LYS A 186 -13.08 23.62 2.01
CA LYS A 186 -13.38 24.05 0.65
C LYS A 186 -14.89 23.97 0.33
N ALA A 187 -15.55 22.92 0.83
CA ALA A 187 -17.00 22.75 0.68
C ALA A 187 -17.84 23.62 1.62
N LYS A 188 -17.23 24.33 2.59
CA LYS A 188 -17.88 25.08 3.66
C LYS A 188 -18.84 24.24 4.51
N ILE A 189 -18.48 22.98 4.74
CA ILE A 189 -19.25 22.02 5.54
C ILE A 189 -18.58 21.87 6.90
N HIS A 190 -19.35 22.07 7.98
CA HIS A 190 -18.84 21.88 9.33
C HIS A 190 -18.57 20.38 9.58
N PRO A 191 -17.40 19.99 10.16
CA PRO A 191 -17.00 18.58 10.30
C PRO A 191 -17.93 17.73 11.17
N ALA A 192 -18.73 18.36 12.04
CA ALA A 192 -19.74 17.70 12.87
C ALA A 192 -21.11 17.56 12.19
N HIS A 193 -21.29 18.08 10.96
CA HIS A 193 -22.52 17.88 10.19
C HIS A 193 -22.79 16.37 10.01
N LEU A 194 -24.05 15.97 10.04
CA LEU A 194 -24.43 14.60 9.72
C LEU A 194 -24.37 14.36 8.22
N GLY A 195 -23.85 13.20 7.82
CA GLY A 195 -23.77 12.77 6.43
C GLY A 195 -25.11 12.28 5.89
#